data_fe5eed472a276619244db8aee1111e08
#
_entry.id   fe5eed472a276619244db8aee1111e08
#
_cell.length_a   1.000
_cell.length_b   1.000
_cell.length_c   1.000
_cell.angle_alpha   90.00
_cell.angle_beta   90.00
_cell.angle_gamma   90.00
#
_symmetry.space_group_name_H-M   'P 1'
#
loop_
_entity.id
_entity.type
_entity.pdbx_description
1 polymer ?
#
loop_
_entity_poly.entity_id
_entity_poly.type
_entity_poly.pdbx_seq_one_letter_code
_entity_poly.pdbx_strand_id
1 'polypeptide(L)'
;GDVYKRQGLSKTKESVFGKIARVVAGKSKVDDEVLDNLEEVLITSDVGVETTLNIIQRIEKRAASEKYMNAQELNTILRDEIAALLTENNSDDVDDFEAPIEKKPYVIMVVGVNGVGKTTTIGKLAYQFKKAGKSVYLGAADTFRAAAVEQLDIWGSRVGVPVIKQKMGADPASVAYDTLNSAVANNADVVIIDTAGRLHNKVGLMNELTKIKNVMKLSLIHISE
;
A
#
# COMPACT_ATOMS: atom_id res chain seq x y z
N GLY A 1 -6.71 -12.74 14.92
CA GLY A 1 -6.20 -11.63 14.07
C GLY A 1 -7.17 -11.19 12.99
N ASP A 2 -8.00 -12.10 12.44
CA ASP A 2 -8.88 -11.81 11.30
C ASP A 2 -10.14 -11.00 11.64
N VAL A 3 -10.60 -11.02 12.89
CA VAL A 3 -11.81 -10.31 13.31
C VAL A 3 -11.62 -8.78 13.27
N TYR A 4 -10.44 -8.28 13.66
CA TYR A 4 -10.15 -6.83 13.62
C TYR A 4 -9.94 -6.27 12.22
N LYS A 5 -9.39 -7.06 11.29
CA LYS A 5 -9.29 -6.66 9.86
C LYS A 5 -10.67 -6.53 9.22
N ARG A 6 -11.60 -7.43 9.52
CA ARG A 6 -12.96 -7.39 8.97
C ARG A 6 -13.78 -6.21 9.50
N GLN A 7 -13.58 -5.78 10.75
CA GLN A 7 -14.29 -4.62 11.32
C GLN A 7 -13.81 -3.27 10.75
N GLY A 8 -12.51 -3.12 10.46
CA GLY A 8 -11.97 -1.91 9.81
C GLY A 8 -12.47 -1.72 8.39
N LEU A 9 -12.54 -2.80 7.61
CA LEU A 9 -13.02 -2.79 6.23
C LEU A 9 -14.55 -2.71 6.11
N SER A 10 -15.32 -3.15 7.12
CA SER A 10 -16.79 -3.10 7.07
C SER A 10 -17.32 -1.67 7.04
N LYS A 11 -16.75 -0.74 7.82
CA LYS A 11 -17.17 0.68 7.82
C LYS A 11 -16.86 1.38 6.49
N THR A 12 -15.71 1.11 5.88
CA THR A 12 -15.36 1.65 4.55
C THR A 12 -16.26 1.05 3.48
N LYS A 13 -16.50 -0.26 3.53
CA LYS A 13 -17.41 -0.96 2.62
C LYS A 13 -18.84 -0.43 2.71
N GLU A 14 -19.38 -0.21 3.90
CA GLU A 14 -20.71 0.39 4.10
C GLU A 14 -20.78 1.84 3.61
N SER A 15 -19.71 2.62 3.77
CA SER A 15 -19.67 4.02 3.33
C SER A 15 -19.62 4.15 1.80
N VAL A 16 -18.69 3.50 1.11
CA VAL A 16 -18.51 3.65 -0.35
C VAL A 16 -19.59 2.87 -1.11
N PHE A 17 -19.74 1.59 -0.83
CA PHE A 17 -20.74 0.76 -1.51
C PHE A 17 -22.18 1.17 -1.18
N GLY A 18 -22.44 1.71 0.01
CA GLY A 18 -23.73 2.28 0.37
C GLY A 18 -24.06 3.56 -0.41
N LYS A 19 -23.06 4.38 -0.75
CA LYS A 19 -23.23 5.55 -1.62
C LYS A 19 -23.52 5.12 -3.06
N ILE A 20 -22.72 4.18 -3.58
CA ILE A 20 -22.90 3.59 -4.92
C ILE A 20 -24.29 2.95 -5.05
N ALA A 21 -24.72 2.16 -4.08
CA ALA A 21 -26.04 1.53 -4.08
C ALA A 21 -27.20 2.56 -4.12
N ARG A 22 -27.00 3.74 -3.51
CA ARG A 22 -27.99 4.84 -3.56
C ARG A 22 -28.06 5.50 -4.94
N VAL A 23 -26.92 5.67 -5.63
CA VAL A 23 -26.87 6.23 -6.98
C VAL A 23 -27.67 5.38 -7.97
N VAL A 24 -27.60 4.06 -7.84
CA VAL A 24 -28.28 3.12 -8.76
C VAL A 24 -29.67 2.66 -8.27
N ALA A 25 -30.08 3.05 -7.06
CA ALA A 25 -31.38 2.67 -6.51
C ALA A 25 -32.53 3.23 -7.35
N GLY A 26 -33.39 2.34 -7.84
CA GLY A 26 -34.56 2.73 -8.66
C GLY A 26 -34.26 3.07 -10.12
N LYS A 27 -33.02 3.03 -10.56
CA LYS A 27 -32.64 3.22 -11.97
C LYS A 27 -32.73 1.88 -12.71
N SER A 28 -33.38 1.90 -13.88
CA SER A 28 -33.55 0.70 -14.73
C SER A 28 -32.52 0.61 -15.86
N LYS A 29 -31.71 1.67 -16.02
CA LYS A 29 -30.65 1.76 -17.03
C LYS A 29 -29.46 2.52 -16.46
N VAL A 30 -28.28 2.24 -17.01
CA VAL A 30 -27.08 3.05 -16.81
C VAL A 30 -27.14 4.16 -17.85
N ASP A 31 -27.51 5.35 -17.43
CA ASP A 31 -27.52 6.58 -18.23
C ASP A 31 -26.39 7.50 -17.78
N ASP A 32 -26.20 8.60 -18.51
CA ASP A 32 -25.14 9.57 -18.23
C ASP A 32 -25.25 10.12 -16.79
N GLU A 33 -26.49 10.32 -16.29
CA GLU A 33 -26.71 10.78 -14.90
C GLU A 33 -26.20 9.76 -13.87
N VAL A 34 -26.37 8.46 -14.12
CA VAL A 34 -25.83 7.40 -13.26
C VAL A 34 -24.30 7.37 -13.31
N LEU A 35 -23.71 7.53 -14.48
CA LEU A 35 -22.24 7.56 -14.66
C LEU A 35 -21.63 8.79 -14.00
N ASP A 36 -22.21 9.98 -14.16
CA ASP A 36 -21.76 11.21 -13.51
C ASP A 36 -21.81 11.12 -11.98
N ASN A 37 -22.93 10.61 -11.45
CA ASN A 37 -23.08 10.40 -10.00
C ASN A 37 -22.10 9.34 -9.47
N LEU A 38 -21.79 8.32 -10.25
CA LEU A 38 -20.81 7.29 -9.88
C LEU A 38 -19.39 7.86 -9.87
N GLU A 39 -19.05 8.70 -10.85
CA GLU A 39 -17.79 9.44 -10.91
C GLU A 39 -17.62 10.32 -9.67
N GLU A 40 -18.64 11.13 -9.31
CA GLU A 40 -18.62 11.96 -8.10
C GLU A 40 -18.41 11.13 -6.83
N VAL A 41 -19.09 9.99 -6.70
CA VAL A 41 -18.93 9.10 -5.54
C VAL A 41 -17.53 8.51 -5.47
N LEU A 42 -16.93 8.10 -6.58
CA LEU A 42 -15.57 7.56 -6.62
C LEU A 42 -14.54 8.65 -6.23
N ILE A 43 -14.62 9.84 -6.82
CA ILE A 43 -13.72 10.97 -6.52
C ILE A 43 -13.86 11.40 -5.05
N THR A 44 -15.08 11.55 -4.54
CA THR A 44 -15.32 11.92 -3.13
C THR A 44 -14.97 10.82 -2.13
N SER A 45 -14.69 9.62 -2.62
CA SER A 45 -14.21 8.48 -1.85
C SER A 45 -12.68 8.29 -1.97
N ASP A 46 -11.95 9.32 -2.41
CA ASP A 46 -10.49 9.36 -2.56
C ASP A 46 -9.95 8.44 -3.67
N VAL A 47 -10.78 8.04 -4.62
CA VAL A 47 -10.30 7.36 -5.83
C VAL A 47 -9.67 8.41 -6.77
N GLY A 48 -8.46 8.18 -7.21
CA GLY A 48 -7.75 9.10 -8.12
C GLY A 48 -8.53 9.33 -9.41
N VAL A 49 -8.49 10.55 -9.96
CA VAL A 49 -9.26 10.96 -11.15
C VAL A 49 -9.02 10.05 -12.34
N GLU A 50 -7.76 9.70 -12.63
CA GLU A 50 -7.39 8.80 -13.73
C GLU A 50 -8.01 7.41 -13.56
N THR A 51 -7.93 6.85 -12.36
CA THR A 51 -8.54 5.55 -12.04
C THR A 51 -10.06 5.62 -12.15
N THR A 52 -10.68 6.69 -11.67
CA THR A 52 -12.13 6.91 -11.78
C THR A 52 -12.57 6.93 -13.24
N LEU A 53 -11.90 7.72 -14.10
CA LEU A 53 -12.22 7.78 -15.52
C LEU A 53 -12.07 6.42 -16.20
N ASN A 54 -11.04 5.66 -15.88
CA ASN A 54 -10.87 4.30 -16.41
C ASN A 54 -12.02 3.37 -15.98
N ILE A 55 -12.47 3.44 -14.71
CA ILE A 55 -13.62 2.66 -14.23
C ILE A 55 -14.89 3.05 -14.98
N ILE A 56 -15.17 4.34 -15.10
CA ILE A 56 -16.37 4.85 -15.79
C ILE A 56 -16.39 4.40 -17.23
N GLN A 57 -15.30 4.56 -17.99
CA GLN A 57 -15.22 4.12 -19.39
C GLN A 57 -15.46 2.61 -19.57
N ARG A 58 -14.94 1.79 -18.65
CA ARG A 58 -15.16 0.33 -18.68
C ARG A 58 -16.63 -0.02 -18.42
N ILE A 59 -17.24 0.66 -17.44
CA ILE A 59 -18.67 0.48 -17.13
C ILE A 59 -19.53 0.92 -18.31
N GLU A 60 -19.27 2.09 -18.90
CA GLU A 60 -19.98 2.61 -20.06
C GLU A 60 -19.90 1.63 -21.24
N LYS A 61 -18.70 1.15 -21.57
CA LYS A 61 -18.48 0.17 -22.65
C LYS A 61 -19.23 -1.13 -22.39
N ARG A 62 -19.26 -1.60 -21.16
CA ARG A 62 -19.94 -2.84 -20.79
C ARG A 62 -21.45 -2.66 -20.77
N ALA A 63 -21.94 -1.49 -20.27
CA ALA A 63 -23.34 -1.12 -20.29
C ALA A 63 -23.90 -0.99 -21.73
N ALA A 64 -23.10 -0.48 -22.67
CA ALA A 64 -23.49 -0.39 -24.07
C ALA A 64 -23.63 -1.76 -24.76
N SER A 65 -22.89 -2.77 -24.29
CA SER A 65 -22.96 -4.14 -24.84
C SER A 65 -24.10 -4.99 -24.24
N GLU A 66 -24.56 -4.68 -23.04
CA GLU A 66 -25.57 -5.43 -22.32
C GLU A 66 -26.87 -4.62 -22.26
N LYS A 67 -27.93 -5.09 -22.96
CA LYS A 67 -29.18 -4.33 -23.21
C LYS A 67 -30.01 -3.96 -21.97
N TYR A 68 -29.80 -4.59 -20.83
CA TYR A 68 -30.58 -4.35 -19.59
C TYR A 68 -29.69 -4.57 -18.37
N MET A 69 -29.42 -3.50 -17.62
CA MET A 69 -28.79 -3.59 -16.31
C MET A 69 -29.71 -3.09 -15.22
N ASN A 70 -29.91 -3.95 -14.23
CA ASN A 70 -30.49 -3.52 -12.96
C ASN A 70 -29.38 -3.05 -12.00
N ALA A 71 -29.77 -2.38 -10.91
CA ALA A 71 -28.84 -1.86 -9.89
C ALA A 71 -27.89 -2.94 -9.32
N GLN A 72 -28.31 -4.19 -9.28
CA GLN A 72 -27.54 -5.29 -8.75
C GLN A 72 -26.46 -5.76 -9.72
N GLU A 73 -26.76 -5.76 -11.00
CA GLU A 73 -25.80 -6.04 -12.07
C GLU A 73 -24.73 -4.96 -12.17
N LEU A 74 -25.11 -3.66 -12.07
CA LEU A 74 -24.16 -2.56 -12.06
C LEU A 74 -23.20 -2.64 -10.88
N ASN A 75 -23.67 -2.99 -9.68
CA ASN A 75 -22.79 -3.23 -8.53
C ASN A 75 -21.80 -4.39 -8.78
N THR A 76 -22.24 -5.44 -9.46
CA THR A 76 -21.39 -6.58 -9.81
C THR A 76 -20.32 -6.16 -10.81
N ILE A 77 -20.73 -5.44 -11.87
CA ILE A 77 -19.82 -4.93 -12.88
C ILE A 77 -18.77 -3.99 -12.28
N LEU A 78 -19.20 -3.03 -11.45
CA LEU A 78 -18.28 -2.11 -10.78
C LEU A 78 -17.23 -2.87 -9.95
N ARG A 79 -17.67 -3.87 -9.20
CA ARG A 79 -16.79 -4.70 -8.38
C ARG A 79 -15.81 -5.49 -9.25
N ASP A 80 -16.29 -6.07 -10.35
CA ASP A 80 -15.49 -6.86 -11.28
C ASP A 80 -14.45 -5.97 -12.00
N GLU A 81 -14.84 -4.77 -12.44
CA GLU A 81 -13.92 -3.82 -13.08
C GLU A 81 -12.86 -3.28 -12.12
N ILE A 82 -13.22 -2.98 -10.87
CA ILE A 82 -12.24 -2.61 -9.84
C ILE A 82 -11.29 -3.77 -9.56
N ALA A 83 -11.79 -5.00 -9.45
CA ALA A 83 -10.97 -6.18 -9.24
C ALA A 83 -10.04 -6.44 -10.44
N ALA A 84 -10.53 -6.27 -11.66
CA ALA A 84 -9.73 -6.40 -12.88
C ALA A 84 -8.61 -5.36 -12.93
N LEU A 85 -8.91 -4.07 -12.63
CA LEU A 85 -7.90 -3.01 -12.57
C LEU A 85 -6.82 -3.28 -11.50
N LEU A 86 -7.22 -3.77 -10.34
CA LEU A 86 -6.27 -4.16 -9.29
C LEU A 86 -5.37 -5.32 -9.75
N THR A 87 -5.93 -6.29 -10.47
CA THR A 87 -5.17 -7.43 -11.00
C THR A 87 -4.24 -7.01 -12.13
N GLU A 88 -4.68 -6.13 -13.04
CA GLU A 88 -3.85 -5.60 -14.14
C GLU A 88 -2.65 -4.79 -13.63
N ASN A 89 -2.83 -4.06 -12.52
CA ASN A 89 -1.77 -3.26 -11.90
C ASN A 89 -0.89 -4.06 -10.92
N ASN A 90 -1.36 -5.20 -10.43
CA ASN A 90 -0.57 -6.13 -9.65
C ASN A 90 0.09 -7.14 -10.61
N SER A 91 1.27 -6.79 -11.09
CA SER A 91 2.15 -7.79 -11.66
C SER A 91 2.60 -8.72 -10.52
N ASP A 92 2.12 -9.94 -10.57
CA ASP A 92 2.63 -11.16 -9.96
C ASP A 92 2.72 -11.26 -8.43
N ASP A 93 2.10 -12.31 -7.90
CA ASP A 93 2.33 -13.05 -6.64
C ASP A 93 3.11 -12.35 -5.51
N VAL A 94 2.61 -11.18 -5.06
CA VAL A 94 3.17 -10.47 -3.91
C VAL A 94 3.03 -11.29 -2.62
N ASP A 95 2.24 -12.35 -2.63
CA ASP A 95 2.01 -13.23 -1.48
C ASP A 95 2.96 -14.43 -1.41
N ASP A 96 3.81 -14.64 -2.43
CA ASP A 96 4.79 -15.71 -2.42
C ASP A 96 6.13 -15.24 -1.84
N PHE A 97 6.24 -15.31 -0.52
CA PHE A 97 7.50 -15.01 0.19
C PHE A 97 8.62 -16.01 -0.14
N GLU A 98 8.31 -17.16 -0.73
CA GLU A 98 9.27 -18.20 -1.13
C GLU A 98 9.84 -17.93 -2.52
N ALA A 99 9.19 -17.10 -3.33
CA ALA A 99 9.61 -16.76 -4.69
C ALA A 99 11.09 -16.34 -4.75
N PRO A 100 11.80 -16.68 -5.83
CA PRO A 100 13.18 -16.25 -6.04
C PRO A 100 13.28 -14.72 -6.14
N ILE A 101 14.18 -14.12 -5.40
CA ILE A 101 14.50 -12.70 -5.49
C ILE A 101 15.58 -12.52 -6.55
N GLU A 102 15.21 -11.98 -7.72
CA GLU A 102 16.13 -11.78 -8.85
C GLU A 102 17.23 -10.75 -8.56
N LYS A 103 16.88 -9.67 -7.85
CA LYS A 103 17.82 -8.60 -7.47
C LYS A 103 17.92 -8.48 -5.96
N LYS A 104 19.08 -8.72 -5.41
CA LYS A 104 19.34 -8.68 -3.97
C LYS A 104 20.18 -7.45 -3.59
N PRO A 105 19.87 -6.84 -2.46
CA PRO A 105 18.68 -7.10 -1.64
C PRO A 105 17.39 -6.53 -2.29
N TYR A 106 16.26 -7.19 -2.10
CA TYR A 106 14.94 -6.63 -2.41
C TYR A 106 14.59 -5.59 -1.34
N VAL A 107 14.32 -4.36 -1.76
CA VAL A 107 14.11 -3.25 -0.82
C VAL A 107 12.64 -2.87 -0.75
N ILE A 108 12.08 -2.91 0.46
CA ILE A 108 10.72 -2.51 0.78
C ILE A 108 10.78 -1.24 1.64
N MET A 109 10.19 -0.16 1.17
CA MET A 109 10.02 1.05 1.95
C MET A 109 8.57 1.16 2.41
N VAL A 110 8.34 1.16 3.74
CA VAL A 110 7.00 1.20 4.32
C VAL A 110 6.65 2.63 4.66
N VAL A 111 5.63 3.15 3.99
CA VAL A 111 5.16 4.53 4.13
C VAL A 111 3.73 4.56 4.68
N GLY A 112 3.29 5.69 5.22
CA GLY A 112 1.93 5.88 5.74
C GLY A 112 1.91 6.78 6.97
N VAL A 113 0.72 7.23 7.39
CA VAL A 113 0.55 8.13 8.53
C VAL A 113 0.89 7.47 9.87
N ASN A 114 1.05 8.28 10.92
CA ASN A 114 1.29 7.74 12.26
C ASN A 114 0.08 6.97 12.79
N GLY A 115 0.32 5.88 13.52
CA GLY A 115 -0.72 5.08 14.17
C GLY A 115 -1.44 4.05 13.30
N VAL A 116 -1.18 3.99 11.99
CA VAL A 116 -1.83 3.01 11.08
C VAL A 116 -1.25 1.59 11.17
N GLY A 117 -0.18 1.40 11.94
CA GLY A 117 0.39 0.08 12.17
C GLY A 117 1.60 -0.27 11.30
N LYS A 118 2.30 0.72 10.69
CA LYS A 118 3.51 0.50 9.87
C LYS A 118 4.51 -0.44 10.54
N THR A 119 5.02 -0.08 11.71
CA THR A 119 6.04 -0.86 12.43
C THR A 119 5.58 -2.28 12.76
N THR A 120 4.28 -2.46 13.07
CA THR A 120 3.70 -3.80 13.26
C THR A 120 3.67 -4.60 11.95
N THR A 121 3.34 -3.96 10.84
CA THR A 121 3.35 -4.58 9.50
C THR A 121 4.76 -4.99 9.11
N ILE A 122 5.76 -4.12 9.34
CA ILE A 122 7.18 -4.42 9.13
C ILE A 122 7.59 -5.67 9.89
N GLY A 123 7.24 -5.77 11.18
CA GLY A 123 7.55 -6.95 11.99
C GLY A 123 6.94 -8.24 11.43
N LYS A 124 5.70 -8.17 10.92
CA LYS A 124 5.03 -9.31 10.31
C LYS A 124 5.66 -9.71 8.96
N LEU A 125 5.99 -8.72 8.11
CA LEU A 125 6.68 -8.97 6.83
C LEU A 125 8.05 -9.60 7.07
N ALA A 126 8.84 -9.04 7.98
CA ALA A 126 10.14 -9.58 8.35
C ALA A 126 10.03 -11.04 8.83
N TYR A 127 9.02 -11.35 9.63
CA TYR A 127 8.74 -12.71 10.07
C TYR A 127 8.42 -13.66 8.92
N GLN A 128 7.57 -13.23 7.96
CA GLN A 128 7.20 -14.05 6.81
C GLN A 128 8.41 -14.33 5.91
N PHE A 129 9.20 -13.32 5.55
CA PHE A 129 10.42 -13.50 4.77
C PHE A 129 11.41 -14.43 5.48
N LYS A 130 11.62 -14.23 6.79
CA LYS A 130 12.50 -15.11 7.56
C LYS A 130 12.00 -16.54 7.62
N LYS A 131 10.68 -16.75 7.77
CA LYS A 131 10.06 -18.07 7.73
C LYS A 131 10.24 -18.75 6.39
N ALA A 132 10.26 -17.98 5.29
CA ALA A 132 10.57 -18.43 3.93
C ALA A 132 12.08 -18.61 3.68
N GLY A 133 12.92 -18.57 4.71
CA GLY A 133 14.36 -18.79 4.61
C GLY A 133 15.17 -17.60 4.09
N LYS A 134 14.56 -16.41 3.95
CA LYS A 134 15.25 -15.21 3.49
C LYS A 134 15.96 -14.50 4.65
N SER A 135 17.12 -13.93 4.37
CA SER A 135 17.84 -13.03 5.28
C SER A 135 17.29 -11.61 5.17
N VAL A 136 16.90 -11.01 6.30
CA VAL A 136 16.19 -9.73 6.34
C VAL A 136 16.95 -8.72 7.20
N TYR A 137 17.03 -7.46 6.74
CA TYR A 137 17.55 -6.32 7.48
C TYR A 137 16.46 -5.26 7.63
N LEU A 138 16.34 -4.67 8.83
CA LEU A 138 15.42 -3.59 9.12
C LEU A 138 16.17 -2.27 9.26
N GLY A 139 15.63 -1.18 8.70
CA GLY A 139 16.16 0.17 8.84
C GLY A 139 15.18 1.07 9.60
N ALA A 140 15.63 1.66 10.73
CA ALA A 140 14.84 2.55 11.56
C ALA A 140 14.96 4.01 11.08
N ALA A 141 14.32 4.33 9.94
CA ALA A 141 14.39 5.68 9.35
C ALA A 141 13.32 6.66 9.89
N ASP A 142 12.45 6.25 10.81
CA ASP A 142 11.64 7.18 11.64
C ASP A 142 12.49 7.74 12.80
N THR A 143 13.51 8.51 12.46
CA THR A 143 14.56 8.95 13.38
C THR A 143 14.12 10.03 14.38
N PHE A 144 12.95 10.63 14.18
CA PHE A 144 12.43 11.70 15.04
C PHE A 144 11.54 11.17 16.17
N ARG A 145 11.22 9.88 16.18
CA ARG A 145 10.36 9.25 17.17
C ARG A 145 11.08 8.11 17.87
N ALA A 146 11.57 8.38 19.08
CA ALA A 146 12.28 7.38 19.90
C ALA A 146 11.46 6.09 20.07
N ALA A 147 10.16 6.22 20.38
CA ALA A 147 9.27 5.07 20.53
C ALA A 147 9.11 4.24 19.26
N ALA A 148 9.23 4.83 18.07
CA ALA A 148 9.18 4.08 16.80
C ALA A 148 10.45 3.23 16.61
N VAL A 149 11.61 3.82 16.89
CA VAL A 149 12.90 3.09 16.83
C VAL A 149 12.92 1.94 17.84
N GLU A 150 12.51 2.19 19.10
CA GLU A 150 12.43 1.17 20.15
C GLU A 150 11.44 0.04 19.75
N GLN A 151 10.29 0.39 19.19
CA GLN A 151 9.31 -0.59 18.74
C GLN A 151 9.86 -1.47 17.61
N LEU A 152 10.61 -0.88 16.67
CA LEU A 152 11.25 -1.64 15.60
C LEU A 152 12.33 -2.58 16.15
N ASP A 153 13.13 -2.14 17.15
CA ASP A 153 14.11 -2.97 17.83
C ASP A 153 13.47 -4.19 18.52
N ILE A 154 12.32 -3.98 19.18
CA ILE A 154 11.56 -5.07 19.80
C ILE A 154 11.10 -6.09 18.73
N TRP A 155 10.62 -5.62 17.58
CA TRP A 155 10.27 -6.51 16.47
C TRP A 155 11.47 -7.22 15.88
N GLY A 156 12.58 -6.51 15.65
CA GLY A 156 13.83 -7.11 15.19
C GLY A 156 14.30 -8.23 16.12
N SER A 157 14.28 -7.98 17.41
CA SER A 157 14.65 -8.98 18.44
C SER A 157 13.70 -10.18 18.45
N ARG A 158 12.37 -9.96 18.37
CA ARG A 158 11.37 -11.03 18.34
C ARG A 158 11.49 -11.92 17.12
N VAL A 159 11.73 -11.33 15.96
CA VAL A 159 11.88 -12.02 14.70
C VAL A 159 13.29 -12.60 14.57
N GLY A 160 14.28 -12.03 15.29
CA GLY A 160 15.70 -12.39 15.20
C GLY A 160 16.33 -11.92 13.90
N VAL A 161 16.09 -10.65 13.55
CA VAL A 161 16.68 -9.96 12.40
C VAL A 161 17.36 -8.68 12.86
N PRO A 162 18.49 -8.26 12.23
CA PRO A 162 19.21 -7.05 12.61
C PRO A 162 18.38 -5.80 12.28
N VAL A 163 18.49 -4.80 13.18
CA VAL A 163 17.92 -3.46 13.01
C VAL A 163 19.06 -2.46 12.93
N ILE A 164 19.14 -1.74 11.81
CA ILE A 164 20.10 -0.66 11.61
C ILE A 164 19.44 0.64 12.02
N LYS A 165 20.09 1.37 12.89
CA LYS A 165 19.61 2.66 13.45
C LYS A 165 20.80 3.59 13.65
N GLN A 166 20.49 4.88 13.70
CA GLN A 166 21.43 5.93 14.07
C GLN A 166 20.91 6.71 15.28
N LYS A 167 21.63 7.76 15.68
CA LYS A 167 21.19 8.64 16.76
C LYS A 167 19.85 9.33 16.41
N MET A 168 19.09 9.68 17.41
CA MET A 168 17.86 10.46 17.27
C MET A 168 18.09 11.72 16.43
N GLY A 169 17.16 11.99 15.49
CA GLY A 169 17.24 13.12 14.58
C GLY A 169 18.26 12.99 13.45
N ALA A 170 18.88 11.83 13.28
CA ALA A 170 19.71 11.56 12.12
C ALA A 170 18.89 11.65 10.81
N ASP A 171 19.57 11.88 9.69
CA ASP A 171 18.94 11.92 8.38
C ASP A 171 18.37 10.52 8.03
N PRO A 172 17.05 10.40 7.77
CA PRO A 172 16.42 9.14 7.38
C PRO A 172 17.09 8.47 6.17
N ALA A 173 17.56 9.26 5.20
CA ALA A 173 18.27 8.74 4.04
C ALA A 173 19.63 8.11 4.39
N SER A 174 20.30 8.64 5.41
CA SER A 174 21.55 8.06 5.92
C SER A 174 21.30 6.71 6.58
N VAL A 175 20.23 6.57 7.36
CA VAL A 175 19.83 5.27 7.97
C VAL A 175 19.49 4.25 6.89
N ALA A 176 18.74 4.66 5.87
CA ALA A 176 18.38 3.78 4.76
C ALA A 176 19.62 3.31 3.99
N TYR A 177 20.56 4.22 3.74
CA TYR A 177 21.83 3.92 3.08
C TYR A 177 22.70 2.94 3.88
N ASP A 178 22.86 3.17 5.18
CA ASP A 178 23.61 2.27 6.05
C ASP A 178 22.96 0.89 6.15
N THR A 179 21.63 0.85 6.16
CA THR A 179 20.88 -0.42 6.14
C THR A 179 21.16 -1.19 4.85
N LEU A 180 21.09 -0.51 3.71
CA LEU A 180 21.38 -1.12 2.42
C LEU A 180 22.81 -1.64 2.35
N ASN A 181 23.80 -0.82 2.75
CA ASN A 181 25.20 -1.22 2.74
C ASN A 181 25.48 -2.42 3.65
N SER A 182 24.87 -2.42 4.85
CA SER A 182 24.98 -3.56 5.77
C SER A 182 24.36 -4.82 5.18
N ALA A 183 23.21 -4.71 4.53
CA ALA A 183 22.54 -5.82 3.87
C ALA A 183 23.36 -6.37 2.69
N VAL A 184 23.92 -5.49 1.84
CA VAL A 184 24.78 -5.87 0.71
C VAL A 184 26.05 -6.57 1.22
N ALA A 185 26.71 -6.01 2.23
CA ALA A 185 27.93 -6.58 2.80
C ALA A 185 27.70 -7.99 3.40
N ASN A 186 26.50 -8.28 3.87
CA ASN A 186 26.14 -9.57 4.43
C ASN A 186 25.32 -10.44 3.46
N ASN A 187 25.25 -10.07 2.19
CA ASN A 187 24.52 -10.80 1.14
C ASN A 187 23.05 -11.11 1.53
N ALA A 188 22.40 -10.13 2.15
CA ALA A 188 21.01 -10.26 2.59
C ALA A 188 20.03 -10.28 1.41
N ASP A 189 18.89 -10.95 1.60
CA ASP A 189 17.86 -11.10 0.58
C ASP A 189 16.92 -9.90 0.55
N VAL A 190 16.55 -9.35 1.72
CA VAL A 190 15.51 -8.33 1.89
C VAL A 190 15.95 -7.23 2.83
N VAL A 191 15.62 -6.00 2.48
CA VAL A 191 15.73 -4.81 3.32
C VAL A 191 14.35 -4.19 3.50
N ILE A 192 13.94 -3.89 4.73
CA ILE A 192 12.68 -3.21 5.02
C ILE A 192 12.98 -1.93 5.80
N ILE A 193 12.56 -0.78 5.25
CA ILE A 193 12.79 0.54 5.84
C ILE A 193 11.50 1.07 6.45
N ASP A 194 11.52 1.35 7.77
CA ASP A 194 10.43 2.07 8.47
C ASP A 194 10.64 3.57 8.32
N THR A 195 9.68 4.26 7.73
CA THR A 195 9.76 5.71 7.49
C THR A 195 8.84 6.49 8.42
N ALA A 196 9.15 7.78 8.63
CA ALA A 196 8.30 8.68 9.39
C ALA A 196 6.92 8.83 8.73
N GLY A 197 5.86 8.84 9.57
CA GLY A 197 4.50 9.09 9.12
C GLY A 197 4.09 10.54 9.42
N ARG A 198 4.00 11.39 8.41
CA ARG A 198 3.65 12.81 8.55
C ARG A 198 2.45 13.17 7.68
N LEU A 199 1.25 13.19 8.27
CA LEU A 199 0.02 13.53 7.55
C LEU A 199 -0.03 15.00 7.13
N HIS A 200 0.53 15.91 7.94
CA HIS A 200 0.38 17.35 7.80
C HIS A 200 1.41 18.03 6.90
N ASN A 201 2.39 17.30 6.37
CA ASN A 201 3.40 17.83 5.45
C ASN A 201 3.70 16.86 4.32
N LYS A 202 2.75 16.73 3.40
CA LYS A 202 2.90 15.85 2.21
C LYS A 202 4.17 16.19 1.40
N VAL A 203 4.48 17.47 1.21
CA VAL A 203 5.66 17.91 0.43
C VAL A 203 6.97 17.49 1.12
N GLY A 204 7.08 17.71 2.42
CA GLY A 204 8.26 17.32 3.20
C GLY A 204 8.47 15.81 3.21
N LEU A 205 7.40 15.03 3.36
CA LEU A 205 7.46 13.57 3.29
C LEU A 205 7.89 13.09 1.90
N MET A 206 7.30 13.62 0.84
CA MET A 206 7.66 13.24 -0.54
C MET A 206 9.12 13.57 -0.87
N ASN A 207 9.64 14.70 -0.39
CA ASN A 207 11.05 15.05 -0.54
C ASN A 207 11.96 14.08 0.21
N GLU A 208 11.58 13.68 1.43
CA GLU A 208 12.30 12.68 2.23
C GLU A 208 12.33 11.32 1.52
N LEU A 209 11.18 10.85 1.05
CA LEU A 209 11.07 9.60 0.31
C LEU A 209 11.87 9.62 -1.00
N THR A 210 11.82 10.75 -1.72
CA THR A 210 12.62 10.95 -2.94
C THR A 210 14.12 10.91 -2.64
N LYS A 211 14.54 11.52 -1.52
CA LYS A 211 15.93 11.48 -1.08
C LYS A 211 16.38 10.05 -0.75
N ILE A 212 15.57 9.31 0.02
CA ILE A 212 15.84 7.89 0.33
C ILE A 212 15.98 7.09 -0.97
N LYS A 213 15.00 7.22 -1.88
CA LYS A 213 15.01 6.56 -3.18
C LYS A 213 16.31 6.82 -3.96
N ASN A 214 16.68 8.10 -4.06
CA ASN A 214 17.86 8.51 -4.83
C ASN A 214 19.17 7.98 -4.22
N VAL A 215 19.29 8.01 -2.90
CA VAL A 215 20.47 7.52 -2.17
C VAL A 215 20.59 6.00 -2.32
N MET A 216 19.50 5.28 -2.29
CA MET A 216 19.48 3.83 -2.45
C MET A 216 19.48 3.38 -3.91
N LYS A 217 19.45 4.30 -4.89
CA LYS A 217 19.36 4.01 -6.34
C LYS A 217 18.23 3.04 -6.69
N LEU A 218 17.10 3.17 -6.02
CA LEU A 218 15.94 2.31 -6.25
C LEU A 218 15.24 2.68 -7.55
N SER A 219 14.99 1.70 -8.41
CA SER A 219 13.93 1.81 -9.40
C SER A 219 12.58 1.75 -8.66
N LEU A 220 11.65 2.62 -9.02
CA LEU A 220 10.33 2.65 -8.38
C LEU A 220 9.57 1.35 -8.62
N ILE A 221 9.24 0.69 -7.53
CA ILE A 221 8.21 -0.33 -7.50
C ILE A 221 7.34 -0.02 -6.28
N HIS A 222 6.13 0.43 -6.52
CA HIS A 222 5.02 0.64 -5.58
C HIS A 222 5.26 1.53 -4.34
N ILE A 223 4.58 2.67 -4.35
CA ILE A 223 4.18 3.42 -3.16
C ILE A 223 2.70 3.07 -2.93
N SER A 224 2.38 2.33 -1.86
CA SER A 224 0.99 2.22 -1.41
C SER A 224 0.71 3.37 -0.45
N GLU A 225 -0.24 4.23 -0.80
CA GLU A 225 -0.84 5.21 0.11
C GLU A 225 -1.77 4.53 1.11
#